data_bf879945ef7c951df8f3717c5fab760e
#
_entry.id   bf879945ef7c951df8f3717c5fab760e
#
_cell.length_a   1.000
_cell.length_b   1.000
_cell.length_c   1.000
_cell.angle_alpha   90.00
_cell.angle_beta   90.00
_cell.angle_gamma   90.00
#
_symmetry.space_group_name_H-M   'P 1'
#
loop_
_entity.id
_entity.type
_entity.pdbx_description
1 polymer ?
#
loop_
_entity_poly.entity_id
_entity_poly.type
_entity_poly.pdbx_seq_one_letter_code
_entity_poly.pdbx_strand_id
1 'polypeptide(L)'
;MNDRSRFAAILAASLLAPVLFCGCGEVGEVGAEIGKATGVLTDSEAESVKRGAKAVEKSWQDLTPEQEYYIGRAVAAQVFESYPPLDQPEANAYLNLLGQSLVVFSDRPETFGGYHFLLLDSDEINAFAAPGGLILVTRGMVRCCQNEDELAAVLAHEICHVSMKHGLSAIKQGRVTEAFTIIAAESAKQLGSEELAALTEEFEGSVGDVVMTLTTSGYSRKQENLADGGAVKILKRAGYPATAILTMLQRMDERLSNSGGLGFAKTHPSAASRADALRSGIAGSGAGIEVVRQQRFAAAMQSLLAGK
;
A
#
# COMPACT_ATOMS: atom_id res chain seq x y z
N MET A 1 42.60 26.18 5.56
CA MET A 1 41.30 25.62 5.21
C MET A 1 40.25 26.53 5.84
N ASN A 2 39.54 27.28 4.99
CA ASN A 2 38.67 28.39 5.40
C ASN A 2 37.39 27.90 6.09
N ASP A 3 36.97 28.60 7.13
CA ASP A 3 35.74 28.33 7.91
C ASP A 3 34.45 28.21 7.06
N ARG A 4 34.43 28.82 5.89
CA ARG A 4 33.34 28.70 4.92
C ARG A 4 33.17 27.30 4.33
N SER A 5 34.24 26.50 4.23
CA SER A 5 34.17 25.12 3.71
C SER A 5 33.62 24.14 4.76
N ARG A 6 33.79 24.43 6.05
CA ARG A 6 33.21 23.60 7.14
C ARG A 6 31.71 23.86 7.34
N PHE A 7 31.26 25.12 7.16
CA PHE A 7 29.84 25.44 7.22
C PHE A 7 29.05 24.85 6.05
N ALA A 8 29.63 24.85 4.84
CA ALA A 8 29.01 24.22 3.67
C ALA A 8 28.91 22.69 3.81
N ALA A 9 29.91 22.04 4.40
CA ALA A 9 29.90 20.60 4.64
C ALA A 9 28.87 20.17 5.72
N ILE A 10 28.66 20.99 6.75
CA ILE A 10 27.67 20.72 7.81
C ILE A 10 26.24 20.96 7.30
N LEU A 11 26.01 21.98 6.46
CA LEU A 11 24.70 22.22 5.83
C LEU A 11 24.37 21.15 4.80
N ALA A 12 25.36 20.63 4.07
CA ALA A 12 25.16 19.55 3.11
C ALA A 12 24.85 18.21 3.80
N ALA A 13 25.47 17.92 4.93
CA ALA A 13 25.19 16.71 5.70
C ALA A 13 23.78 16.74 6.35
N SER A 14 23.28 17.91 6.72
CA SER A 14 21.93 18.06 7.29
C SER A 14 20.80 18.04 6.25
N LEU A 15 21.10 18.33 4.97
CA LEU A 15 20.15 18.21 3.85
C LEU A 15 20.14 16.82 3.22
N LEU A 16 21.19 16.01 3.39
CA LEU A 16 21.25 14.63 2.90
C LEU A 16 20.60 13.61 3.86
N ALA A 17 20.46 13.93 5.13
CA ALA A 17 19.86 13.01 6.11
C ALA A 17 18.39 12.65 5.85
N PRO A 18 17.50 13.54 5.35
CA PRO A 18 16.12 13.15 5.03
C PRO A 18 15.96 12.46 3.67
N VAL A 19 16.93 12.53 2.77
CA VAL A 19 16.85 11.91 1.42
C VAL A 19 17.14 10.42 1.45
N LEU A 20 17.87 9.93 2.46
CA LEU A 20 18.19 8.51 2.65
C LEU A 20 17.03 7.67 3.22
N PHE A 21 15.93 8.31 3.65
CA PHE A 21 14.77 7.64 4.26
C PHE A 21 13.51 7.59 3.38
N CYS A 22 13.53 8.13 2.18
CA CYS A 22 12.38 8.10 1.28
C CYS A 22 12.69 7.19 0.08
N GLY A 23 12.25 5.94 0.16
CA GLY A 23 12.46 4.93 -0.87
C GLY A 23 11.70 5.21 -2.16
N CYS A 24 12.31 5.96 -3.08
CA CYS A 24 11.91 6.02 -4.47
C CYS A 24 13.14 6.32 -5.32
N GLY A 25 13.38 5.52 -6.37
CA GLY A 25 14.47 5.72 -7.33
C GLY A 25 14.51 7.14 -7.91
N GLU A 26 13.33 7.76 -8.16
CA GLU A 26 13.22 9.16 -8.61
C GLU A 26 13.71 10.19 -7.58
N VAL A 27 13.53 9.94 -6.28
CA VAL A 27 14.06 10.85 -5.24
C VAL A 27 15.58 10.77 -5.19
N GLY A 28 16.15 9.59 -5.42
CA GLY A 28 17.59 9.40 -5.57
C GLY A 28 18.15 10.08 -6.83
N GLU A 29 17.43 10.01 -7.95
CA GLU A 29 17.82 10.71 -9.19
C GLU A 29 17.76 12.23 -9.02
N VAL A 30 16.67 12.77 -8.47
CA VAL A 30 16.52 14.21 -8.21
C VAL A 30 17.54 14.68 -7.17
N GLY A 31 17.78 13.90 -6.11
CA GLY A 31 18.80 14.22 -5.10
C GLY A 31 20.23 14.25 -5.68
N ALA A 32 20.56 13.31 -6.57
CA ALA A 32 21.83 13.26 -7.26
C ALA A 32 22.02 14.48 -8.21
N GLU A 33 20.97 14.87 -8.95
CA GLU A 33 21.01 16.05 -9.83
C GLU A 33 21.16 17.35 -9.04
N ILE A 34 20.42 17.50 -7.92
CA ILE A 34 20.57 18.66 -7.03
C ILE A 34 21.97 18.68 -6.42
N GLY A 35 22.49 17.55 -5.94
CA GLY A 35 23.82 17.45 -5.39
C GLY A 35 24.91 17.84 -6.40
N LYS A 36 24.75 17.44 -7.68
CA LYS A 36 25.61 17.83 -8.78
C LYS A 36 25.49 19.33 -9.10
N ALA A 37 24.27 19.85 -9.25
CA ALA A 37 24.01 21.26 -9.56
C ALA A 37 24.50 22.21 -8.46
N THR A 38 24.52 21.77 -7.21
CA THR A 38 25.04 22.55 -6.07
C THR A 38 26.54 22.37 -5.83
N GLY A 39 27.21 21.51 -6.60
CA GLY A 39 28.64 21.23 -6.46
C GLY A 39 29.00 20.42 -5.20
N VAL A 40 27.99 19.79 -4.54
CA VAL A 40 28.16 18.94 -3.37
C VAL A 40 28.60 17.53 -3.76
N LEU A 41 28.19 17.06 -4.94
CA LEU A 41 28.57 15.77 -5.51
C LEU A 41 29.36 15.95 -6.80
N THR A 42 30.39 15.13 -6.99
CA THR A 42 31.08 14.99 -8.29
C THR A 42 30.17 14.17 -9.24
N ASP A 43 30.46 14.23 -10.53
CA ASP A 43 29.76 13.45 -11.55
C ASP A 43 29.77 11.95 -11.23
N SER A 44 30.90 11.43 -10.74
CA SER A 44 31.05 10.02 -10.36
C SER A 44 30.22 9.64 -9.13
N GLU A 45 30.12 10.54 -8.16
CA GLU A 45 29.31 10.32 -6.94
C GLU A 45 27.80 10.41 -7.26
N ALA A 46 27.39 11.37 -8.08
CA ALA A 46 26.01 11.50 -8.54
C ALA A 46 25.57 10.26 -9.34
N GLU A 47 26.42 9.74 -10.24
CA GLU A 47 26.15 8.49 -10.96
C GLU A 47 26.12 7.25 -10.04
N SER A 48 26.92 7.25 -8.98
CA SER A 48 26.89 6.18 -7.98
C SER A 48 25.61 6.22 -7.14
N VAL A 49 25.14 7.42 -6.78
CA VAL A 49 23.85 7.62 -6.11
C VAL A 49 22.68 7.18 -7.00
N LYS A 50 22.69 7.55 -8.28
CA LYS A 50 21.67 7.11 -9.25
C LYS A 50 21.65 5.60 -9.45
N ARG A 51 22.83 4.98 -9.58
CA ARG A 51 22.93 3.51 -9.68
C ARG A 51 22.46 2.82 -8.41
N GLY A 52 22.80 3.35 -7.23
CA GLY A 52 22.30 2.89 -5.96
C GLY A 52 20.76 2.98 -5.88
N ALA A 53 20.19 4.14 -6.24
CA ALA A 53 18.74 4.35 -6.26
C ALA A 53 18.01 3.39 -7.21
N LYS A 54 18.56 3.15 -8.42
CA LYS A 54 18.01 2.16 -9.36
C LYS A 54 18.16 0.72 -8.88
N ALA A 55 19.24 0.39 -8.17
CA ALA A 55 19.41 -0.92 -7.56
C ALA A 55 18.41 -1.14 -6.42
N VAL A 56 18.07 -0.09 -5.65
CA VAL A 56 16.99 -0.12 -4.64
C VAL A 56 15.65 -0.40 -5.27
N GLU A 57 15.28 0.34 -6.32
CA GLU A 57 14.02 0.14 -7.02
C GLU A 57 13.89 -1.25 -7.64
N LYS A 58 15.00 -1.84 -8.06
CA LYS A 58 15.03 -3.15 -8.70
C LYS A 58 14.89 -4.31 -7.70
N SER A 59 15.37 -4.17 -6.48
CA SER A 59 15.50 -5.29 -5.54
C SER A 59 14.16 -5.90 -5.10
N TRP A 60 13.10 -5.09 -4.84
CA TRP A 60 11.77 -5.60 -4.50
C TRP A 60 10.94 -6.01 -5.74
N GLN A 61 11.31 -5.51 -6.95
CA GLN A 61 10.69 -5.95 -8.21
C GLN A 61 11.12 -7.36 -8.59
N ASP A 62 12.26 -7.84 -8.10
CA ASP A 62 12.81 -9.17 -8.36
C ASP A 62 12.19 -10.27 -7.48
N LEU A 63 11.31 -9.92 -6.50
CA LEU A 63 10.56 -10.91 -5.72
C LEU A 63 9.64 -11.74 -6.61
N THR A 64 9.76 -13.08 -6.50
CA THR A 64 8.86 -13.98 -7.23
C THR A 64 7.42 -13.86 -6.72
N PRO A 65 6.41 -14.17 -7.54
CA PRO A 65 5.01 -14.17 -7.09
C PRO A 65 4.76 -15.09 -5.88
N GLU A 66 5.52 -16.18 -5.77
CA GLU A 66 5.46 -17.10 -4.63
C GLU A 66 6.03 -16.48 -3.35
N GLN A 67 7.19 -15.82 -3.44
CA GLN A 67 7.80 -15.10 -2.30
C GLN A 67 6.88 -13.96 -1.82
N GLU A 68 6.30 -13.20 -2.76
CA GLU A 68 5.30 -12.17 -2.46
C GLU A 68 4.11 -12.75 -1.69
N TYR A 69 3.60 -13.92 -2.10
CA TYR A 69 2.51 -14.61 -1.45
C TYR A 69 2.83 -14.99 0.00
N TYR A 70 4.00 -15.60 0.26
CA TYR A 70 4.37 -16.01 1.62
C TYR A 70 4.62 -14.80 2.54
N ILE A 71 5.25 -13.74 2.04
CA ILE A 71 5.38 -12.48 2.78
C ILE A 71 3.99 -11.94 3.14
N GLY A 72 3.06 -11.90 2.19
CA GLY A 72 1.72 -11.40 2.42
C GLY A 72 0.94 -12.20 3.45
N ARG A 73 1.10 -13.53 3.48
CA ARG A 73 0.46 -14.39 4.50
C ARG A 73 1.02 -14.12 5.91
N ALA A 74 2.34 -13.95 6.02
CA ALA A 74 2.97 -13.62 7.29
C ALA A 74 2.56 -12.23 7.77
N VAL A 75 2.48 -11.25 6.86
CA VAL A 75 1.95 -9.90 7.13
C VAL A 75 0.51 -9.98 7.64
N ALA A 76 -0.37 -10.73 6.97
CA ALA A 76 -1.75 -10.88 7.39
C ALA A 76 -1.86 -11.54 8.78
N ALA A 77 -1.03 -12.54 9.07
CA ALA A 77 -0.99 -13.18 10.40
C ALA A 77 -0.66 -12.16 11.50
N GLN A 78 0.32 -11.27 11.29
CA GLN A 78 0.62 -10.21 12.26
C GLN A 78 -0.49 -9.16 12.36
N VAL A 79 -1.14 -8.80 11.25
CA VAL A 79 -2.30 -7.90 11.28
C VAL A 79 -3.43 -8.51 12.11
N PHE A 80 -3.66 -9.83 12.04
CA PHE A 80 -4.71 -10.51 12.81
C PHE A 80 -4.51 -10.48 14.32
N GLU A 81 -3.30 -10.27 14.81
CA GLU A 81 -3.05 -10.08 16.25
C GLU A 81 -3.75 -8.83 16.79
N SER A 82 -3.80 -7.75 15.99
CA SER A 82 -4.43 -6.48 16.38
C SER A 82 -5.85 -6.32 15.83
N TYR A 83 -6.14 -6.97 14.70
CA TYR A 83 -7.39 -6.89 13.95
C TYR A 83 -7.89 -8.31 13.65
N PRO A 84 -8.52 -9.01 14.61
CA PRO A 84 -8.93 -10.39 14.41
C PRO A 84 -9.95 -10.52 13.27
N PRO A 85 -9.98 -11.67 12.56
CA PRO A 85 -10.99 -11.96 11.55
C PRO A 85 -12.40 -11.90 12.12
N LEU A 86 -13.31 -11.29 11.37
CA LEU A 86 -14.72 -11.22 11.72
C LEU A 86 -15.48 -12.45 11.18
N ASP A 87 -16.06 -13.22 12.07
CA ASP A 87 -16.88 -14.39 11.71
C ASP A 87 -18.30 -13.97 11.26
N GLN A 88 -18.39 -13.58 9.99
CA GLN A 88 -19.63 -13.22 9.29
C GLN A 88 -19.59 -13.81 7.88
N PRO A 89 -19.92 -15.11 7.71
CA PRO A 89 -19.74 -15.83 6.45
C PRO A 89 -20.42 -15.18 5.24
N GLU A 90 -21.66 -14.71 5.40
CA GLU A 90 -22.44 -14.08 4.32
C GLU A 90 -21.82 -12.75 3.87
N ALA A 91 -21.43 -11.91 4.83
CA ALA A 91 -20.76 -10.64 4.53
C ALA A 91 -19.36 -10.86 3.91
N ASN A 92 -18.60 -11.85 4.38
CA ASN A 92 -17.32 -12.23 3.80
C ASN A 92 -17.49 -12.80 2.38
N ALA A 93 -18.50 -13.62 2.13
CA ALA A 93 -18.79 -14.14 0.80
C ALA A 93 -19.12 -13.01 -0.19
N TYR A 94 -19.96 -12.05 0.25
CA TYR A 94 -20.26 -10.88 -0.56
C TYR A 94 -19.04 -10.00 -0.83
N LEU A 95 -18.21 -9.73 0.19
CA LEU A 95 -16.97 -8.95 0.04
C LEU A 95 -16.03 -9.59 -0.98
N ASN A 96 -15.86 -10.92 -0.93
CA ASN A 96 -15.07 -11.67 -1.89
C ASN A 96 -15.67 -11.59 -3.29
N LEU A 97 -16.98 -11.77 -3.45
CA LEU A 97 -17.63 -11.68 -4.76
C LEU A 97 -17.44 -10.28 -5.39
N LEU A 98 -17.65 -9.23 -4.61
CA LEU A 98 -17.45 -7.86 -5.07
C LEU A 98 -15.99 -7.61 -5.42
N GLY A 99 -15.06 -7.97 -4.52
CA GLY A 99 -13.63 -7.80 -4.74
C GLY A 99 -13.13 -8.55 -5.98
N GLN A 100 -13.49 -9.81 -6.15
CA GLN A 100 -13.13 -10.62 -7.33
C GLN A 100 -13.67 -10.01 -8.63
N SER A 101 -14.87 -9.44 -8.61
CA SER A 101 -15.44 -8.76 -9.78
C SER A 101 -14.64 -7.52 -10.20
N LEU A 102 -14.00 -6.84 -9.24
CA LEU A 102 -13.14 -5.67 -9.49
C LEU A 102 -11.72 -6.07 -9.93
N VAL A 103 -11.17 -7.15 -9.35
CA VAL A 103 -9.82 -7.66 -9.67
C VAL A 103 -9.64 -7.92 -11.16
N VAL A 104 -10.66 -8.46 -11.83
CA VAL A 104 -10.64 -8.76 -13.29
C VAL A 104 -10.32 -7.52 -14.13
N PHE A 105 -10.64 -6.33 -13.64
CA PHE A 105 -10.40 -5.05 -14.31
C PHE A 105 -9.12 -4.34 -13.85
N SER A 106 -8.35 -4.94 -12.92
CA SER A 106 -7.05 -4.41 -12.48
C SER A 106 -5.96 -4.62 -13.53
N ASP A 107 -4.87 -3.90 -13.40
CA ASP A 107 -3.70 -4.07 -14.29
C ASP A 107 -2.88 -5.33 -13.92
N ARG A 108 -3.22 -6.01 -12.80
CA ARG A 108 -2.64 -7.29 -12.36
C ARG A 108 -3.73 -8.18 -11.76
N PRO A 109 -4.57 -8.85 -12.60
CA PRO A 109 -5.70 -9.64 -12.13
C PRO A 109 -5.29 -10.98 -11.50
N GLU A 110 -4.06 -11.41 -11.68
CA GLU A 110 -3.55 -12.68 -11.17
C GLU A 110 -2.39 -12.49 -10.21
N THR A 111 -2.43 -13.21 -9.09
CA THR A 111 -1.33 -13.39 -8.14
C THR A 111 -1.11 -14.88 -7.91
N PHE A 112 0.00 -15.29 -7.29
CA PHE A 112 0.32 -16.71 -7.06
C PHE A 112 -0.79 -17.45 -6.30
N GLY A 113 -1.35 -16.83 -5.26
CA GLY A 113 -2.43 -17.41 -4.44
C GLY A 113 -3.83 -16.88 -4.80
N GLY A 114 -3.96 -16.00 -5.81
CA GLY A 114 -5.20 -15.27 -6.08
C GLY A 114 -5.44 -14.12 -5.10
N TYR A 115 -6.50 -13.34 -5.36
CA TYR A 115 -6.96 -12.31 -4.43
C TYR A 115 -7.97 -12.88 -3.45
N HIS A 116 -7.87 -12.50 -2.19
CA HIS A 116 -8.77 -12.89 -1.13
C HIS A 116 -9.13 -11.67 -0.28
N PHE A 117 -10.39 -11.59 0.12
CA PHE A 117 -10.94 -10.46 0.86
C PHE A 117 -11.52 -10.97 2.17
N LEU A 118 -11.20 -10.31 3.29
CA LEU A 118 -11.63 -10.72 4.62
C LEU A 118 -12.03 -9.52 5.46
N LEU A 119 -13.14 -9.66 6.18
CA LEU A 119 -13.57 -8.71 7.19
C LEU A 119 -12.81 -8.89 8.50
N LEU A 120 -12.46 -7.78 9.12
CA LEU A 120 -11.81 -7.71 10.42
C LEU A 120 -12.75 -7.14 11.48
N ASP A 121 -12.70 -7.71 12.69
CA ASP A 121 -13.51 -7.31 13.84
C ASP A 121 -12.89 -6.10 14.54
N SER A 122 -13.03 -4.93 13.92
CA SER A 122 -12.60 -3.65 14.47
C SER A 122 -13.53 -2.53 14.01
N ASP A 123 -13.87 -1.61 14.92
CA ASP A 123 -14.66 -0.41 14.62
C ASP A 123 -13.82 0.72 14.03
N GLU A 124 -12.50 0.58 13.99
CA GLU A 124 -11.61 1.50 13.31
C GLU A 124 -11.91 1.54 11.81
N ILE A 125 -11.97 2.73 11.22
CA ILE A 125 -12.12 2.88 9.76
C ILE A 125 -10.77 2.58 9.13
N ASN A 126 -10.57 1.36 8.59
CA ASN A 126 -9.31 0.97 7.98
C ASN A 126 -9.48 -0.18 6.96
N ALA A 127 -8.49 -0.30 6.05
CA ALA A 127 -8.31 -1.43 5.16
C ALA A 127 -6.81 -1.66 4.95
N PHE A 128 -6.42 -2.86 4.55
CA PHE A 128 -5.02 -3.24 4.39
C PHE A 128 -4.85 -4.10 3.13
N ALA A 129 -3.90 -3.73 2.29
CA ALA A 129 -3.49 -4.49 1.11
C ALA A 129 -2.18 -5.23 1.38
N ALA A 130 -2.25 -6.44 1.91
CA ALA A 130 -1.07 -7.26 2.09
C ALA A 130 -0.55 -7.79 0.74
N PRO A 131 0.76 -7.94 0.57
CA PRO A 131 1.35 -8.50 -0.64
C PRO A 131 0.70 -9.83 -1.07
N GLY A 132 0.74 -10.15 -2.35
CA GLY A 132 0.20 -11.40 -2.87
C GLY A 132 -1.32 -11.47 -3.00
N GLY A 133 -2.06 -10.39 -2.66
CA GLY A 133 -3.50 -10.30 -2.94
C GLY A 133 -4.42 -10.49 -1.74
N LEU A 134 -3.92 -10.43 -0.50
CA LEU A 134 -4.75 -10.46 0.70
C LEU A 134 -5.23 -9.05 1.05
N ILE A 135 -6.52 -8.79 0.92
CA ILE A 135 -7.15 -7.51 1.23
C ILE A 135 -8.06 -7.66 2.43
N LEU A 136 -7.75 -6.91 3.49
CA LEU A 136 -8.38 -7.01 4.79
C LEU A 136 -9.15 -5.71 5.06
N VAL A 137 -10.43 -5.79 5.39
CA VAL A 137 -11.32 -4.63 5.55
C VAL A 137 -11.97 -4.66 6.91
N THR A 138 -11.84 -3.61 7.70
CA THR A 138 -12.46 -3.55 9.02
C THR A 138 -13.97 -3.36 8.94
N ARG A 139 -14.68 -3.84 9.94
CA ARG A 139 -16.11 -3.57 10.14
C ARG A 139 -16.40 -2.07 10.12
N GLY A 140 -15.53 -1.26 10.72
CA GLY A 140 -15.64 0.19 10.75
C GLY A 140 -15.58 0.82 9.35
N MET A 141 -14.72 0.31 8.45
CA MET A 141 -14.67 0.75 7.06
C MET A 141 -15.96 0.42 6.33
N VAL A 142 -16.50 -0.79 6.48
CA VAL A 142 -17.79 -1.17 5.87
C VAL A 142 -18.92 -0.26 6.36
N ARG A 143 -18.96 0.02 7.67
CA ARG A 143 -19.94 0.96 8.26
C ARG A 143 -19.75 2.41 7.81
N CYS A 144 -18.57 2.77 7.38
CA CYS A 144 -18.28 4.06 6.76
C CYS A 144 -18.93 4.17 5.38
N CYS A 145 -18.98 3.10 4.60
CA CYS A 145 -19.62 3.05 3.28
C CYS A 145 -21.14 3.12 3.41
N GLN A 146 -21.80 3.86 2.52
CA GLN A 146 -23.27 3.94 2.46
C GLN A 146 -23.90 2.99 1.43
N ASN A 147 -23.11 2.56 0.46
CA ASN A 147 -23.55 1.72 -0.65
C ASN A 147 -22.41 0.89 -1.20
N GLU A 148 -22.75 -0.01 -2.13
CA GLU A 148 -21.78 -0.88 -2.80
C GLU A 148 -20.75 -0.08 -3.61
N ASP A 149 -21.12 1.04 -4.22
CA ASP A 149 -20.23 1.83 -5.04
C ASP A 149 -19.06 2.40 -4.22
N GLU A 150 -19.33 2.85 -2.98
CA GLU A 150 -18.31 3.33 -2.05
C GLU A 150 -17.41 2.19 -1.55
N LEU A 151 -17.99 1.01 -1.24
CA LEU A 151 -17.19 -0.16 -0.87
C LEU A 151 -16.34 -0.64 -2.06
N ALA A 152 -16.88 -0.63 -3.27
CA ALA A 152 -16.14 -0.93 -4.49
C ALA A 152 -14.96 0.04 -4.70
N ALA A 153 -15.12 1.32 -4.35
CA ALA A 153 -14.04 2.29 -4.43
C ALA A 153 -12.90 1.98 -3.43
N VAL A 154 -13.23 1.59 -2.19
CA VAL A 154 -12.24 1.13 -1.20
C VAL A 154 -11.49 -0.09 -1.74
N LEU A 155 -12.23 -1.13 -2.18
CA LEU A 155 -11.61 -2.36 -2.68
C LEU A 155 -10.76 -2.12 -3.92
N ALA A 156 -11.20 -1.27 -4.84
CA ALA A 156 -10.43 -0.90 -6.04
C ALA A 156 -9.11 -0.19 -5.68
N HIS A 157 -9.13 0.66 -4.65
CA HIS A 157 -7.93 1.32 -4.12
C HIS A 157 -6.94 0.30 -3.53
N GLU A 158 -7.41 -0.63 -2.70
CA GLU A 158 -6.57 -1.68 -2.10
C GLU A 158 -6.03 -2.65 -3.17
N ILE A 159 -6.83 -3.02 -4.17
CA ILE A 159 -6.38 -3.81 -5.32
C ILE A 159 -5.21 -3.10 -6.04
N CYS A 160 -5.26 -1.78 -6.16
CA CYS A 160 -4.16 -1.00 -6.77
C CYS A 160 -2.89 -1.06 -5.93
N HIS A 161 -2.96 -1.02 -4.60
CA HIS A 161 -1.79 -1.20 -3.74
C HIS A 161 -1.12 -2.57 -3.95
N VAL A 162 -1.92 -3.64 -4.10
CA VAL A 162 -1.39 -4.97 -4.43
C VAL A 162 -0.78 -4.98 -5.83
N SER A 163 -1.51 -4.51 -6.84
CA SER A 163 -1.09 -4.59 -8.25
C SER A 163 0.19 -3.80 -8.52
N MET A 164 0.38 -2.67 -7.83
CA MET A 164 1.56 -1.81 -7.92
C MET A 164 2.65 -2.19 -6.92
N LYS A 165 2.46 -3.26 -6.13
CA LYS A 165 3.42 -3.77 -5.14
C LYS A 165 3.84 -2.73 -4.08
N HIS A 166 2.94 -1.81 -3.72
CA HIS A 166 3.27 -0.73 -2.78
C HIS A 166 3.73 -1.26 -1.42
N GLY A 167 3.09 -2.31 -0.88
CA GLY A 167 3.52 -2.96 0.36
C GLY A 167 4.93 -3.49 0.30
N LEU A 168 5.32 -4.15 -0.80
CA LEU A 168 6.67 -4.68 -0.97
C LEU A 168 7.73 -3.60 -1.07
N SER A 169 7.38 -2.42 -1.60
CA SER A 169 8.31 -1.29 -1.68
C SER A 169 8.75 -0.75 -0.31
N ALA A 170 8.07 -1.14 0.77
CA ALA A 170 8.44 -0.81 2.14
C ALA A 170 9.63 -1.64 2.66
N ILE A 171 9.89 -2.80 2.06
CA ILE A 171 10.98 -3.69 2.51
C ILE A 171 12.32 -3.02 2.24
N LYS A 172 13.16 -2.94 3.27
CA LYS A 172 14.50 -2.35 3.16
C LYS A 172 15.37 -3.18 2.23
N GLN A 173 16.08 -2.50 1.35
CA GLN A 173 16.89 -3.13 0.31
C GLN A 173 17.90 -4.16 0.82
N GLY A 174 18.56 -3.87 1.95
CA GLY A 174 19.56 -4.79 2.55
C GLY A 174 18.97 -6.18 2.79
N ARG A 175 17.75 -6.23 3.36
CA ARG A 175 17.06 -7.48 3.70
C ARG A 175 16.79 -8.34 2.48
N VAL A 176 16.30 -7.74 1.39
CA VAL A 176 16.03 -8.47 0.14
C VAL A 176 17.31 -9.04 -0.45
N THR A 177 18.37 -8.23 -0.51
CA THR A 177 19.67 -8.66 -1.08
C THR A 177 20.28 -9.80 -0.27
N GLU A 178 20.24 -9.74 1.06
CA GLU A 178 20.80 -10.74 1.96
C GLU A 178 20.02 -12.05 1.89
N ALA A 179 18.68 -12.00 1.94
CA ALA A 179 17.83 -13.17 1.76
C ALA A 179 18.07 -13.87 0.41
N PHE A 180 18.20 -13.12 -0.68
CA PHE A 180 18.51 -13.71 -1.99
C PHE A 180 19.91 -14.30 -2.07
N THR A 181 20.90 -13.70 -1.40
CA THR A 181 22.27 -14.23 -1.36
C THR A 181 22.28 -15.59 -0.63
N ILE A 182 21.54 -15.71 0.46
CA ILE A 182 21.41 -16.94 1.22
C ILE A 182 20.69 -18.02 0.40
N ILE A 183 19.55 -17.68 -0.23
CA ILE A 183 18.77 -18.61 -1.09
C ILE A 183 19.60 -19.07 -2.29
N ALA A 184 20.37 -18.19 -2.93
CA ALA A 184 21.25 -18.55 -4.04
C ALA A 184 22.40 -19.47 -3.60
N ALA A 185 22.93 -19.28 -2.39
CA ALA A 185 23.95 -20.17 -1.81
C ALA A 185 23.38 -21.56 -1.47
N GLU A 186 22.09 -21.63 -1.11
CA GLU A 186 21.37 -22.88 -0.79
C GLU A 186 21.26 -23.82 -1.98
N SER A 187 21.08 -23.30 -3.19
CA SER A 187 21.03 -24.10 -4.42
C SER A 187 22.31 -24.91 -4.63
N ALA A 188 23.38 -24.64 -3.86
CA ALA A 188 24.69 -25.30 -3.94
C ALA A 188 25.04 -26.16 -2.74
N LYS A 189 24.38 -26.05 -1.57
CA LYS A 189 24.72 -26.81 -0.33
C LYS A 189 23.53 -26.88 0.63
N GLN A 190 23.46 -27.92 1.48
CA GLN A 190 22.56 -27.96 2.64
C GLN A 190 22.89 -26.80 3.60
N LEU A 191 21.90 -25.96 3.94
CA LEU A 191 22.07 -24.85 4.87
C LEU A 191 22.49 -25.32 6.26
N GLY A 192 23.47 -24.64 6.85
CA GLY A 192 23.79 -24.75 8.27
C GLY A 192 22.76 -24.02 9.15
N SER A 193 22.79 -24.30 10.46
CA SER A 193 21.86 -23.69 11.42
C SER A 193 21.97 -22.15 11.49
N GLU A 194 23.17 -21.60 11.30
CA GLU A 194 23.40 -20.13 11.32
C GLU A 194 22.82 -19.44 10.08
N GLU A 195 22.96 -20.06 8.90
CA GLU A 195 22.42 -19.52 7.65
C GLU A 195 20.88 -19.54 7.65
N LEU A 196 20.28 -20.60 8.20
CA LEU A 196 18.83 -20.69 8.36
C LEU A 196 18.31 -19.62 9.34
N ALA A 197 19.03 -19.38 10.44
CA ALA A 197 18.66 -18.34 11.40
C ALA A 197 18.72 -16.94 10.75
N ALA A 198 19.78 -16.63 10.00
CA ALA A 198 19.91 -15.36 9.29
C ALA A 198 18.79 -15.16 8.25
N LEU A 199 18.45 -16.21 7.48
CA LEU A 199 17.33 -16.16 6.52
C LEU A 199 16.00 -15.90 7.20
N THR A 200 15.76 -16.52 8.35
CA THR A 200 14.54 -16.31 9.14
C THR A 200 14.46 -14.87 9.64
N GLU A 201 15.55 -14.32 10.19
CA GLU A 201 15.62 -12.94 10.65
C GLU A 201 15.34 -11.93 9.53
N GLU A 202 15.90 -12.12 8.34
CA GLU A 202 15.65 -11.27 7.17
C GLU A 202 14.21 -11.36 6.67
N PHE A 203 13.61 -12.56 6.70
CA PHE A 203 12.21 -12.76 6.37
C PHE A 203 11.30 -12.05 7.37
N GLU A 204 11.50 -12.25 8.67
CA GLU A 204 10.75 -11.58 9.75
C GLU A 204 10.89 -10.06 9.68
N GLY A 205 12.11 -9.58 9.43
CA GLY A 205 12.36 -8.15 9.23
C GLY A 205 11.64 -7.58 8.00
N SER A 206 11.57 -8.32 6.91
CA SER A 206 10.82 -7.92 5.71
C SER A 206 9.31 -7.84 5.98
N VAL A 207 8.77 -8.82 6.69
CA VAL A 207 7.38 -8.81 7.15
C VAL A 207 7.11 -7.61 8.05
N GLY A 208 8.00 -7.35 9.02
CA GLY A 208 7.90 -6.21 9.94
C GLY A 208 7.90 -4.86 9.21
N ASP A 209 8.75 -4.66 8.20
CA ASP A 209 8.79 -3.44 7.39
C ASP A 209 7.44 -3.20 6.68
N VAL A 210 6.81 -4.25 6.13
CA VAL A 210 5.48 -4.15 5.50
C VAL A 210 4.41 -3.87 6.54
N VAL A 211 4.37 -4.61 7.65
CA VAL A 211 3.39 -4.40 8.73
C VAL A 211 3.47 -2.98 9.27
N MET A 212 4.68 -2.47 9.51
CA MET A 212 4.89 -1.09 9.96
C MET A 212 4.29 -0.08 8.96
N THR A 213 4.43 -0.33 7.66
CA THR A 213 3.83 0.53 6.63
C THR A 213 2.31 0.45 6.67
N LEU A 214 1.74 -0.76 6.70
CA LEU A 214 0.29 -0.94 6.68
C LEU A 214 -0.41 -0.41 7.93
N THR A 215 0.24 -0.45 9.11
CA THR A 215 -0.42 -0.14 10.39
C THR A 215 0.00 1.18 11.02
N THR A 216 1.14 1.74 10.63
CA THR A 216 1.75 2.87 11.36
C THR A 216 2.22 4.02 10.47
N SER A 217 3.13 3.76 9.52
CA SER A 217 3.78 4.84 8.75
C SER A 217 3.01 5.26 7.50
N GLY A 218 2.20 4.36 6.95
CA GLY A 218 1.40 4.62 5.75
C GLY A 218 2.20 4.68 4.45
N TYR A 219 1.49 4.91 3.36
CA TYR A 219 2.05 5.06 2.03
C TYR A 219 2.42 6.51 1.73
N SER A 220 3.35 6.71 0.80
CA SER A 220 3.68 8.05 0.32
C SER A 220 2.53 8.67 -0.48
N ARG A 221 2.44 10.00 -0.54
CA ARG A 221 1.43 10.70 -1.35
C ARG A 221 1.45 10.29 -2.82
N LYS A 222 2.63 9.96 -3.37
CA LYS A 222 2.76 9.49 -4.75
C LYS A 222 2.08 8.13 -4.92
N GLN A 223 2.31 7.19 -4.02
CA GLN A 223 1.69 5.86 -4.04
C GLN A 223 0.17 5.96 -3.89
N GLU A 224 -0.31 6.82 -2.99
CA GLU A 224 -1.74 7.09 -2.83
C GLU A 224 -2.38 7.63 -4.11
N ASN A 225 -1.78 8.64 -4.73
CA ASN A 225 -2.29 9.21 -5.98
C ASN A 225 -2.30 8.18 -7.13
N LEU A 226 -1.31 7.29 -7.17
CA LEU A 226 -1.27 6.20 -8.15
C LEU A 226 -2.38 5.18 -7.88
N ALA A 227 -2.59 4.79 -6.61
CA ALA A 227 -3.65 3.87 -6.22
C ALA A 227 -5.04 4.47 -6.51
N ASP A 228 -5.26 5.73 -6.20
CA ASP A 228 -6.50 6.44 -6.51
C ASP A 228 -6.77 6.52 -8.01
N GLY A 229 -5.77 6.88 -8.80
CA GLY A 229 -5.88 6.91 -10.26
C GLY A 229 -6.16 5.52 -10.87
N GLY A 230 -5.57 4.47 -10.30
CA GLY A 230 -5.83 3.09 -10.65
C GLY A 230 -7.25 2.65 -10.27
N ALA A 231 -7.71 3.01 -9.07
CA ALA A 231 -9.06 2.73 -8.59
C ALA A 231 -10.14 3.34 -9.52
N VAL A 232 -9.94 4.59 -9.96
CA VAL A 232 -10.82 5.23 -10.94
C VAL A 232 -10.91 4.43 -12.25
N LYS A 233 -9.78 3.86 -12.72
CA LYS A 233 -9.77 3.01 -13.92
C LYS A 233 -10.53 1.71 -13.71
N ILE A 234 -10.30 1.03 -12.58
CA ILE A 234 -11.00 -0.21 -12.21
C ILE A 234 -12.51 0.04 -12.14
N LEU A 235 -12.93 1.08 -11.40
CA LEU A 235 -14.35 1.43 -11.26
C LEU A 235 -15.01 1.66 -12.63
N LYS A 236 -14.40 2.47 -13.50
CA LYS A 236 -14.92 2.74 -14.84
C LYS A 236 -15.06 1.48 -15.69
N ARG A 237 -14.04 0.61 -15.69
CA ARG A 237 -14.03 -0.66 -16.45
C ARG A 237 -15.08 -1.64 -15.91
N ALA A 238 -15.30 -1.67 -14.60
CA ALA A 238 -16.27 -2.53 -13.92
C ALA A 238 -17.71 -1.97 -13.96
N GLY A 239 -17.93 -0.79 -14.54
CA GLY A 239 -19.24 -0.17 -14.64
C GLY A 239 -19.73 0.54 -13.39
N TYR A 240 -18.83 0.85 -12.43
CA TYR A 240 -19.11 1.66 -11.26
C TYR A 240 -18.89 3.15 -11.55
N PRO A 241 -19.64 4.06 -10.89
CA PRO A 241 -19.39 5.49 -11.02
C PRO A 241 -18.04 5.86 -10.43
N ALA A 242 -17.17 6.48 -11.23
CA ALA A 242 -15.87 6.91 -10.74
C ALA A 242 -15.96 7.97 -9.63
N THR A 243 -17.09 8.66 -9.51
CA THR A 243 -17.38 9.60 -8.42
C THR A 243 -17.49 8.91 -7.06
N ALA A 244 -17.70 7.59 -7.01
CA ALA A 244 -17.78 6.84 -5.76
C ALA A 244 -16.51 6.99 -4.90
N ILE A 245 -15.33 7.09 -5.51
CA ILE A 245 -14.08 7.33 -4.76
C ILE A 245 -14.08 8.73 -4.11
N LEU A 246 -14.65 9.74 -4.76
CA LEU A 246 -14.75 11.09 -4.19
C LEU A 246 -15.70 11.13 -3.00
N THR A 247 -16.89 10.51 -3.13
CA THR A 247 -17.86 10.45 -2.04
C THR A 247 -17.32 9.66 -0.86
N MET A 248 -16.59 8.57 -1.12
CA MET A 248 -15.95 7.78 -0.09
C MET A 248 -14.85 8.56 0.66
N LEU A 249 -13.96 9.24 -0.06
CA LEU A 249 -12.91 10.07 0.55
C LEU A 249 -13.49 11.20 1.39
N GLN A 250 -14.54 11.89 0.91
CA GLN A 250 -15.24 12.95 1.66
C GLN A 250 -15.83 12.40 2.97
N ARG A 251 -16.46 11.24 2.91
CA ARG A 251 -17.05 10.59 4.08
C ARG A 251 -16.01 10.14 5.10
N MET A 252 -14.89 9.61 4.63
CA MET A 252 -13.77 9.29 5.50
C MET A 252 -13.25 10.55 6.20
N ASP A 253 -13.08 11.65 5.48
CA ASP A 253 -12.61 12.93 6.05
C ASP A 253 -13.56 13.43 7.15
N GLU A 254 -14.87 13.43 6.88
CA GLU A 254 -15.90 13.84 7.85
C GLU A 254 -15.88 12.96 9.11
N ARG A 255 -15.79 11.62 8.96
CA ARG A 255 -15.82 10.69 10.10
C ARG A 255 -14.53 10.68 10.89
N LEU A 256 -13.37 10.71 10.22
CA LEU A 256 -12.06 10.71 10.87
C LEU A 256 -11.77 12.03 11.59
N SER A 257 -12.24 13.16 11.07
CA SER A 257 -12.15 14.46 11.74
C SER A 257 -12.91 14.48 13.09
N ASN A 258 -14.01 13.73 13.16
CA ASN A 258 -14.83 13.63 14.37
C ASN A 258 -14.31 12.56 15.38
N SER A 259 -13.47 11.61 14.95
CA SER A 259 -12.98 10.48 15.77
C SER A 259 -11.53 10.62 16.25
N GLY A 260 -10.91 11.77 16.07
CA GLY A 260 -9.52 12.03 16.50
C GLY A 260 -8.45 11.46 15.55
N GLY A 261 -8.81 11.13 14.30
CA GLY A 261 -7.85 10.81 13.24
C GLY A 261 -7.14 9.46 13.37
N LEU A 262 -7.75 8.48 14.06
CA LEU A 262 -7.22 7.12 14.18
C LEU A 262 -7.57 6.29 12.91
N GLY A 263 -6.75 5.27 12.62
CA GLY A 263 -6.99 4.33 11.54
C GLY A 263 -6.49 4.81 10.18
N PHE A 264 -7.35 4.78 9.17
CA PHE A 264 -7.03 5.06 7.76
C PHE A 264 -6.24 6.36 7.55
N ALA A 265 -6.51 7.40 8.35
CA ALA A 265 -5.77 8.67 8.26
C ALA A 265 -4.29 8.56 8.62
N LYS A 266 -3.88 7.54 9.39
CA LYS A 266 -2.48 7.29 9.71
C LYS A 266 -1.75 6.60 8.57
N THR A 267 -2.42 5.67 7.91
CA THR A 267 -1.84 4.80 6.88
C THR A 267 -2.03 5.35 5.47
N HIS A 268 -3.01 6.24 5.28
CA HIS A 268 -3.30 6.91 4.02
C HIS A 268 -3.42 8.42 4.23
N PRO A 269 -2.53 9.26 3.65
CA PRO A 269 -2.58 10.70 3.84
C PRO A 269 -3.90 11.33 3.41
N SER A 270 -4.26 12.39 4.12
CA SER A 270 -5.38 13.32 3.91
C SER A 270 -6.38 13.00 2.80
N ALA A 271 -7.52 12.41 3.18
CA ALA A 271 -8.63 12.10 2.26
C ALA A 271 -9.10 13.33 1.47
N ALA A 272 -9.16 14.51 2.12
CA ALA A 272 -9.52 15.78 1.46
C ALA A 272 -8.54 16.14 0.32
N SER A 273 -7.22 16.06 0.57
CA SER A 273 -6.19 16.36 -0.43
C SER A 273 -6.26 15.39 -1.63
N ARG A 274 -6.55 14.11 -1.38
CA ARG A 274 -6.73 13.08 -2.41
C ARG A 274 -7.98 13.34 -3.24
N ALA A 275 -9.10 13.69 -2.61
CA ALA A 275 -10.33 14.06 -3.28
C ALA A 275 -10.13 15.27 -4.22
N ASP A 276 -9.38 16.29 -3.76
CA ASP A 276 -9.09 17.47 -4.58
C ASP A 276 -8.22 17.12 -5.81
N ALA A 277 -7.23 16.27 -5.65
CA ALA A 277 -6.39 15.81 -6.76
C ALA A 277 -7.16 15.03 -7.85
N LEU A 278 -8.21 14.29 -7.44
CA LEU A 278 -9.02 13.48 -8.35
C LEU A 278 -10.11 14.26 -9.09
N ARG A 279 -10.60 15.36 -8.55
CA ARG A 279 -11.78 16.09 -9.07
C ARG A 279 -11.66 16.46 -10.54
N SER A 280 -10.49 16.92 -10.99
CA SER A 280 -10.29 17.31 -12.38
C SER A 280 -10.35 16.15 -13.37
N GLY A 281 -9.98 14.93 -12.93
CA GLY A 281 -9.96 13.72 -13.76
C GLY A 281 -11.27 12.93 -13.81
N ILE A 282 -12.25 13.27 -12.94
CA ILE A 282 -13.51 12.52 -12.78
C ILE A 282 -14.71 13.28 -13.35
N ALA A 283 -14.56 14.51 -13.79
CA ALA A 283 -15.65 15.35 -14.31
C ALA A 283 -16.46 14.59 -15.40
N GLY A 284 -17.77 14.44 -15.17
CA GLY A 284 -18.74 13.90 -16.13
C GLY A 284 -19.05 12.40 -16.04
N SER A 285 -18.52 11.65 -15.07
CA SER A 285 -18.77 10.20 -14.94
C SER A 285 -19.82 9.86 -13.86
N GLY A 286 -20.88 10.64 -13.70
CA GLY A 286 -21.96 10.39 -12.76
C GLY A 286 -23.04 9.49 -13.36
N ALA A 287 -22.93 8.16 -13.24
CA ALA A 287 -24.12 7.32 -13.22
C ALA A 287 -24.73 7.42 -11.81
N GLY A 288 -26.05 7.59 -11.69
CA GLY A 288 -26.71 7.57 -10.40
C GLY A 288 -26.50 6.25 -9.65
N ILE A 289 -26.71 6.24 -8.33
CA ILE A 289 -26.66 5.02 -7.52
C ILE A 289 -27.68 4.04 -8.10
N GLU A 290 -27.19 2.86 -8.55
CA GLU A 290 -28.08 1.84 -9.07
C GLU A 290 -28.80 1.16 -7.89
N VAL A 291 -30.13 1.19 -7.89
CA VAL A 291 -30.97 0.67 -6.80
C VAL A 291 -30.63 -0.77 -6.46
N VAL A 292 -30.34 -1.59 -7.46
CA VAL A 292 -29.97 -3.00 -7.27
C VAL A 292 -28.68 -3.16 -6.45
N ARG A 293 -27.66 -2.32 -6.72
CA ARG A 293 -26.38 -2.33 -5.96
C ARG A 293 -26.60 -1.92 -4.50
N GLN A 294 -27.43 -0.90 -4.30
CA GLN A 294 -27.77 -0.45 -2.95
C GLN A 294 -28.52 -1.53 -2.15
N GLN A 295 -29.50 -2.19 -2.76
CA GLN A 295 -30.25 -3.29 -2.13
C GLN A 295 -29.35 -4.49 -1.81
N ARG A 296 -28.48 -4.89 -2.72
CA ARG A 296 -27.54 -5.98 -2.56
C ARG A 296 -26.55 -5.72 -1.42
N PHE A 297 -25.96 -4.51 -1.35
CA PHE A 297 -25.10 -4.08 -0.26
C PHE A 297 -25.82 -4.10 1.09
N ALA A 298 -27.02 -3.51 1.16
CA ALA A 298 -27.80 -3.46 2.39
C ALA A 298 -28.16 -4.85 2.90
N ALA A 299 -28.56 -5.78 2.02
CA ALA A 299 -28.89 -7.15 2.39
C ALA A 299 -27.66 -7.92 2.89
N ALA A 300 -26.54 -7.86 2.15
CA ALA A 300 -25.32 -8.60 2.49
C ALA A 300 -24.63 -8.08 3.78
N MET A 301 -24.72 -6.80 4.04
CA MET A 301 -24.05 -6.14 5.18
C MET A 301 -25.02 -5.84 6.35
N GLN A 302 -26.26 -6.38 6.32
CA GLN A 302 -27.29 -6.10 7.31
C GLN A 302 -26.81 -6.29 8.75
N SER A 303 -26.13 -7.39 9.04
CA SER A 303 -25.61 -7.71 10.38
C SER A 303 -24.58 -6.70 10.87
N LEU A 304 -23.77 -6.15 9.95
CA LEU A 304 -22.75 -5.15 10.26
C LEU A 304 -23.33 -3.75 10.42
N LEU A 305 -24.38 -3.44 9.67
CA LEU A 305 -25.02 -2.11 9.66
C LEU A 305 -26.03 -1.92 10.80
N ALA A 306 -26.60 -3.01 11.33
CA ALA A 306 -27.60 -2.95 12.42
C ALA A 306 -27.05 -2.46 13.77
N GLY A 307 -25.73 -2.36 13.94
CA GLY A 307 -25.06 -1.85 15.14
C GLY A 307 -24.61 -0.38 15.05
N LYS A 308 -25.22 0.41 14.17
CA LYS A 308 -24.95 1.85 14.04
C LYS A 308 -25.68 2.67 15.09
#